data_3f479be5cc889c85798bfc4a412f554d
#
_entry.id   3f479be5cc889c85798bfc4a412f554d
#
_cell.length_a   1.000
_cell.length_b   1.000
_cell.length_c   1.000
_cell.angle_alpha   90.00
_cell.angle_beta   90.00
_cell.angle_gamma   90.00
#
_symmetry.space_group_name_H-M   'P 1'
#
loop_
_entity.id
_entity.type
_entity.pdbx_description
1 polymer ?
#
loop_
_entity_poly.entity_id
_entity_poly.type
_entity_poly.pdbx_seq_one_letter_code
_entity_poly.pdbx_strand_id
1 'polypeptide(L)'
;MIVKTETIDSRLENWINEYQPDKIVVVSSETSFKLCLPHLSIHKKIDNIIYRLPDGESAKTIDYCQDFWSAMMRNEVTRKSVIIAIGGGAVLDFAGFCASVFMRGIACIYIPTTLLSMVDGSEGGKTGINFYGTKNIIGTFTKPNAILRNVDFLSSLPQTEVLSGWAEIIKHGILQGSVIWDMVKNGIPSFDDEEYWMELVRQNIQFKKIR
;
A
#
# COMPACT_ATOMS: atom_id res chain seq x y z
N MET A 1 16.72 -5.05 13.59
CA MET A 1 16.02 -5.41 14.84
C MET A 1 14.60 -4.85 14.72
N ILE A 2 13.60 -5.69 14.54
CA ILE A 2 12.20 -5.27 14.55
C ILE A 2 11.82 -5.14 16.01
N VAL A 3 11.64 -3.93 16.48
CA VAL A 3 11.23 -3.68 17.86
C VAL A 3 9.73 -3.95 17.94
N LYS A 4 9.33 -4.88 18.79
CA LYS A 4 7.93 -5.30 19.07
C LYS A 4 6.98 -4.20 19.59
N THR A 5 7.34 -2.94 19.58
CA THR A 5 6.66 -1.91 20.36
C THR A 5 6.06 -0.76 19.55
N GLU A 6 6.27 -0.67 18.25
CA GLU A 6 5.62 0.37 17.46
C GLU A 6 4.49 -0.21 16.62
N THR A 7 3.26 0.11 17.00
CA THR A 7 2.09 -0.15 16.15
C THR A 7 2.20 0.68 14.86
N ILE A 8 1.49 0.29 13.80
CA ILE A 8 1.41 1.08 12.56
C ILE A 8 0.96 2.52 12.84
N ASP A 9 0.07 2.71 13.82
CA ASP A 9 -0.41 4.03 14.25
C ASP A 9 0.72 4.91 14.79
N SER A 10 1.55 4.38 15.70
CA SER A 10 2.68 5.14 16.25
C SER A 10 3.65 5.58 15.16
N ARG A 11 3.94 4.70 14.19
CA ARG A 11 4.81 5.05 13.05
C ARG A 11 4.20 6.12 12.16
N LEU A 12 2.90 6.01 11.90
CA LEU A 12 2.18 6.99 11.09
C LEU A 12 2.12 8.35 11.81
N GLU A 13 1.82 8.34 13.11
CA GLU A 13 1.82 9.55 13.93
C GLU A 13 3.20 10.22 13.98
N ASN A 14 4.25 9.45 14.20
CA ASN A 14 5.62 9.96 14.19
C ASN A 14 5.96 10.61 12.85
N TRP A 15 5.61 9.97 11.74
CA TRP A 15 5.82 10.53 10.41
C TRP A 15 5.03 11.83 10.19
N ILE A 16 3.75 11.87 10.59
CA ILE A 16 2.89 13.06 10.49
C ILE A 16 3.44 14.20 11.36
N ASN A 17 3.89 13.90 12.58
CA ASN A 17 4.45 14.89 13.49
C ASN A 17 5.77 15.47 12.98
N GLU A 18 6.59 14.68 12.31
CA GLU A 18 7.85 15.13 11.70
C GLU A 18 7.60 15.95 10.43
N TYR A 19 6.76 15.45 9.52
CA TYR A 19 6.48 16.09 8.23
C TYR A 19 5.58 17.33 8.37
N GLN A 20 4.65 17.32 9.35
CA GLN A 20 3.65 18.37 9.62
C GLN A 20 2.86 18.76 8.34
N PRO A 21 2.14 17.82 7.71
CA PRO A 21 1.35 18.14 6.54
C PRO A 21 0.25 19.13 6.89
N ASP A 22 -0.06 20.05 5.97
CA ASP A 22 -1.19 20.96 6.12
C ASP A 22 -2.54 20.26 5.90
N LYS A 23 -2.58 19.22 5.05
CA LYS A 23 -3.75 18.38 4.86
C LYS A 23 -3.35 16.92 4.66
N ILE A 24 -4.25 16.03 5.05
CA ILE A 24 -4.10 14.60 4.86
C ILE A 24 -5.25 14.12 3.97
N VAL A 25 -4.92 13.46 2.88
CA VAL A 25 -5.85 12.85 1.94
C VAL A 25 -5.74 11.34 2.05
N VAL A 26 -6.82 10.68 2.42
CA VAL A 26 -6.87 9.21 2.48
C VAL A 26 -7.46 8.68 1.18
N VAL A 27 -6.76 7.75 0.53
CA VAL A 27 -7.25 7.01 -0.65
C VAL A 27 -7.37 5.55 -0.28
N SER A 28 -8.53 4.95 -0.47
CA SER A 28 -8.75 3.52 -0.23
C SER A 28 -9.75 2.92 -1.21
N SER A 29 -9.73 1.61 -1.39
CA SER A 29 -10.84 0.90 -2.02
C SER A 29 -12.03 0.78 -1.06
N GLU A 30 -13.23 0.44 -1.59
CA GLU A 30 -14.41 0.23 -0.76
C GLU A 30 -14.18 -0.86 0.30
N THR A 31 -13.51 -1.94 -0.04
CA THR A 31 -13.19 -3.03 0.90
C THR A 31 -12.19 -2.58 1.96
N SER A 32 -11.09 -1.93 1.56
CA SER A 32 -10.07 -1.45 2.51
C SER A 32 -10.60 -0.34 3.42
N PHE A 33 -11.51 0.51 2.90
CA PHE A 33 -12.21 1.51 3.70
C PHE A 33 -13.00 0.87 4.85
N LYS A 34 -13.73 -0.21 4.57
CA LYS A 34 -14.58 -0.89 5.55
C LYS A 34 -13.80 -1.76 6.54
N LEU A 35 -12.77 -2.49 6.05
CA LEU A 35 -12.10 -3.53 6.83
C LEU A 35 -10.77 -3.07 7.44
N CYS A 36 -10.06 -2.13 6.82
CA CYS A 36 -8.70 -1.76 7.26
C CYS A 36 -8.65 -0.38 7.93
N LEU A 37 -9.31 0.63 7.37
CA LEU A 37 -9.28 1.98 7.91
C LEU A 37 -9.76 2.09 9.36
N PRO A 38 -10.81 1.37 9.84
CA PRO A 38 -11.24 1.44 11.23
C PRO A 38 -10.21 0.98 12.25
N HIS A 39 -9.23 0.17 11.83
CA HIS A 39 -8.13 -0.30 12.68
C HIS A 39 -7.00 0.73 12.81
N LEU A 40 -7.06 1.83 12.08
CA LEU A 40 -6.05 2.89 12.11
C LEU A 40 -6.59 4.10 12.88
N SER A 41 -5.83 4.61 13.85
CA SER A 41 -6.24 5.76 14.67
C SER A 41 -6.42 7.04 13.86
N ILE A 42 -5.81 7.09 12.67
CA ILE A 42 -5.87 8.23 11.78
C ILE A 42 -7.31 8.63 11.41
N HIS A 43 -8.24 7.68 11.34
CA HIS A 43 -9.65 7.99 11.03
C HIS A 43 -10.33 8.92 12.05
N LYS A 44 -9.80 8.99 13.28
CA LYS A 44 -10.34 9.82 14.39
C LYS A 44 -9.76 11.23 14.44
N LYS A 45 -8.64 11.46 13.79
CA LYS A 45 -7.81 12.67 13.98
C LYS A 45 -7.90 13.68 12.85
N ILE A 46 -8.65 13.38 11.79
CA ILE A 46 -8.51 14.12 10.56
C ILE A 46 -9.85 14.73 10.14
N ASP A 47 -9.86 16.05 9.86
CA ASP A 47 -10.80 16.68 8.92
C ASP A 47 -10.50 16.10 7.52
N ASN A 48 -10.85 14.82 7.32
CA ASN A 48 -10.28 14.00 6.26
C ASN A 48 -10.97 14.21 4.94
N ILE A 49 -10.15 14.46 3.95
CA ILE A 49 -10.51 14.19 2.57
C ILE A 49 -10.35 12.68 2.38
N ILE A 50 -11.44 11.94 2.37
CA ILE A 50 -11.43 10.50 2.08
C ILE A 50 -11.94 10.29 0.66
N TYR A 51 -11.08 9.73 -0.20
CA TYR A 51 -11.41 9.38 -1.56
C TYR A 51 -11.50 7.86 -1.69
N ARG A 52 -12.70 7.37 -2.05
CA ARG A 52 -12.96 5.94 -2.19
C ARG A 52 -12.97 5.53 -3.65
N LEU A 53 -12.18 4.51 -3.95
CA LEU A 53 -12.09 3.87 -5.25
C LEU A 53 -12.95 2.59 -5.27
N PRO A 54 -13.50 2.18 -6.40
CA PRO A 54 -14.01 0.83 -6.56
C PRO A 54 -12.90 -0.19 -6.31
N ASP A 55 -13.27 -1.40 -5.91
CA ASP A 55 -12.31 -2.48 -5.72
C ASP A 55 -11.70 -2.94 -7.06
N GLY A 56 -10.44 -3.34 -7.02
CA GLY A 56 -9.72 -3.96 -8.14
C GLY A 56 -9.17 -2.97 -9.16
N GLU A 57 -8.82 -3.50 -10.33
CA GLU A 57 -8.11 -2.78 -11.39
C GLU A 57 -8.96 -1.74 -12.15
N SER A 58 -10.30 -1.78 -12.02
CA SER A 58 -11.22 -0.84 -12.66
C SER A 58 -11.03 0.62 -12.18
N ALA A 59 -10.46 0.79 -11.00
CA ALA A 59 -10.12 2.10 -10.44
C ALA A 59 -8.93 2.79 -11.14
N LYS A 60 -8.08 2.01 -11.82
CA LYS A 60 -6.82 2.52 -12.41
C LYS A 60 -7.03 3.14 -13.78
N THR A 61 -7.82 4.21 -13.86
CA THR A 61 -8.09 4.93 -15.11
C THR A 61 -7.80 6.41 -15.00
N ILE A 62 -7.65 7.06 -16.16
CA ILE A 62 -7.42 8.52 -16.22
C ILE A 62 -8.64 9.30 -15.70
N ASP A 63 -9.84 8.78 -15.87
CA ASP A 63 -11.07 9.44 -15.41
C ASP A 63 -11.10 9.51 -13.87
N TYR A 64 -10.75 8.42 -13.18
CA TYR A 64 -10.59 8.43 -11.72
C TYR A 64 -9.45 9.36 -11.27
N CYS A 65 -8.37 9.45 -12.03
CA CYS A 65 -7.30 10.42 -11.73
C CYS A 65 -7.79 11.86 -11.81
N GLN A 66 -8.52 12.21 -12.87
CA GLN A 66 -9.07 13.55 -13.06
C GLN A 66 -10.06 13.91 -11.95
N ASP A 67 -10.95 12.98 -11.58
CA ASP A 67 -11.88 13.19 -10.47
C ASP A 67 -11.16 13.36 -9.14
N PHE A 68 -10.16 12.53 -8.86
CA PHE A 68 -9.35 12.62 -7.65
C PHE A 68 -8.57 13.95 -7.58
N TRP A 69 -7.88 14.35 -8.64
CA TRP A 69 -7.20 15.65 -8.68
C TRP A 69 -8.18 16.82 -8.53
N SER A 70 -9.35 16.74 -9.13
CA SER A 70 -10.40 17.73 -8.95
C SER A 70 -10.89 17.79 -7.49
N ALA A 71 -11.05 16.65 -6.83
CA ALA A 71 -11.39 16.59 -5.40
C ALA A 71 -10.29 17.22 -4.54
N MET A 72 -9.02 16.92 -4.82
CA MET A 72 -7.90 17.55 -4.12
C MET A 72 -7.87 19.08 -4.32
N MET A 73 -8.11 19.57 -5.54
CA MET A 73 -8.17 21.01 -5.82
C MET A 73 -9.31 21.69 -5.05
N ARG A 74 -10.52 21.12 -5.07
CA ARG A 74 -11.69 21.65 -4.33
C ARG A 74 -11.44 21.73 -2.83
N ASN A 75 -10.60 20.84 -2.30
CA ASN A 75 -10.24 20.81 -0.89
C ASN A 75 -8.92 21.54 -0.58
N GLU A 76 -8.43 22.36 -1.52
CA GLU A 76 -7.24 23.19 -1.36
C GLU A 76 -6.00 22.41 -0.90
N VAL A 77 -5.82 21.19 -1.41
CA VAL A 77 -4.62 20.37 -1.16
C VAL A 77 -3.40 21.08 -1.74
N THR A 78 -2.33 21.17 -0.97
CA THR A 78 -1.10 21.88 -1.35
C THR A 78 0.08 20.93 -1.53
N ARG A 79 1.24 21.44 -1.92
CA ARG A 79 2.48 20.65 -2.00
C ARG A 79 2.98 20.14 -0.63
N LYS A 80 2.50 20.71 0.48
CA LYS A 80 2.83 20.30 1.85
C LYS A 80 1.85 19.25 2.37
N SER A 81 0.80 18.96 1.64
CA SER A 81 -0.16 17.89 1.99
C SER A 81 0.44 16.49 1.78
N VAL A 82 -0.21 15.47 2.33
CA VAL A 82 0.18 14.06 2.16
C VAL A 82 -1.01 13.22 1.72
N ILE A 83 -0.77 12.30 0.78
CA ILE A 83 -1.71 11.22 0.43
C ILE A 83 -1.34 9.98 1.25
N ILE A 84 -2.32 9.37 1.90
CA ILE A 84 -2.18 8.07 2.57
C ILE A 84 -3.02 7.06 1.79
N ALA A 85 -2.35 6.15 1.10
CA ALA A 85 -2.96 5.10 0.30
C ALA A 85 -3.11 3.82 1.12
N ILE A 86 -4.35 3.37 1.35
CA ILE A 86 -4.68 2.20 2.15
C ILE A 86 -5.36 1.17 1.25
N GLY A 87 -4.66 0.10 0.86
CA GLY A 87 -5.24 -0.88 -0.05
C GLY A 87 -4.27 -1.88 -0.66
N GLY A 88 -4.77 -2.65 -1.60
CA GLY A 88 -3.98 -3.52 -2.46
C GLY A 88 -3.21 -2.77 -3.54
N GLY A 89 -2.50 -3.50 -4.38
CA GLY A 89 -1.63 -2.93 -5.43
C GLY A 89 -2.31 -1.89 -6.31
N ALA A 90 -3.57 -2.11 -6.70
CA ALA A 90 -4.31 -1.16 -7.55
C ALA A 90 -4.46 0.23 -6.89
N VAL A 91 -4.78 0.26 -5.59
CA VAL A 91 -4.88 1.52 -4.82
C VAL A 91 -3.53 2.20 -4.70
N LEU A 92 -2.47 1.43 -4.39
CA LEU A 92 -1.12 1.97 -4.24
C LEU A 92 -0.58 2.54 -5.55
N ASP A 93 -0.76 1.82 -6.66
CA ASP A 93 -0.35 2.27 -8.00
C ASP A 93 -1.07 3.56 -8.41
N PHE A 94 -2.39 3.60 -8.22
CA PHE A 94 -3.21 4.77 -8.51
C PHE A 94 -2.80 5.98 -7.68
N ALA A 95 -2.75 5.83 -6.35
CA ALA A 95 -2.43 6.91 -5.44
C ALA A 95 -1.01 7.44 -5.65
N GLY A 96 -0.04 6.53 -5.84
CA GLY A 96 1.34 6.89 -6.13
C GLY A 96 1.49 7.63 -7.45
N PHE A 97 0.81 7.20 -8.50
CA PHE A 97 0.77 7.93 -9.77
C PHE A 97 0.17 9.32 -9.60
N CYS A 98 -1.01 9.41 -8.99
CA CYS A 98 -1.66 10.70 -8.75
C CYS A 98 -0.80 11.65 -7.92
N ALA A 99 -0.17 11.14 -6.86
CA ALA A 99 0.73 11.92 -6.01
C ALA A 99 1.97 12.42 -6.78
N SER A 100 2.54 11.57 -7.65
CA SER A 100 3.77 11.89 -8.37
C SER A 100 3.62 13.03 -9.39
N VAL A 101 2.42 13.23 -9.92
CA VAL A 101 2.15 14.25 -10.95
C VAL A 101 1.40 15.46 -10.41
N PHE A 102 0.60 15.33 -9.34
CA PHE A 102 -0.12 16.44 -8.75
C PHE A 102 0.86 17.50 -8.22
N MET A 103 0.71 18.75 -8.65
CA MET A 103 1.62 19.87 -8.32
C MET A 103 3.12 19.55 -8.53
N ARG A 104 3.46 18.64 -9.46
CA ARG A 104 4.80 18.11 -9.73
C ARG A 104 5.37 17.24 -8.60
N GLY A 105 4.52 16.64 -7.82
CA GLY A 105 4.82 15.71 -6.74
C GLY A 105 4.44 16.23 -5.36
N ILE A 106 3.67 15.41 -4.63
CA ILE A 106 3.35 15.59 -3.22
C ILE A 106 3.69 14.31 -2.45
N ALA A 107 3.81 14.41 -1.13
CA ALA A 107 4.14 13.26 -0.30
C ALA A 107 3.06 12.17 -0.38
N CYS A 108 3.51 10.91 -0.39
CA CYS A 108 2.63 9.74 -0.39
C CYS A 108 3.14 8.67 0.57
N ILE A 109 2.24 8.12 1.40
CA ILE A 109 2.49 7.00 2.30
C ILE A 109 1.67 5.82 1.84
N TYR A 110 2.26 4.63 1.81
CA TYR A 110 1.59 3.39 1.49
C TYR A 110 1.29 2.58 2.75
N ILE A 111 0.06 2.11 2.86
CA ILE A 111 -0.39 1.12 3.84
C ILE A 111 -0.96 -0.07 3.05
N PRO A 112 -0.09 -1.01 2.61
CA PRO A 112 -0.52 -2.18 1.86
C PRO A 112 -1.39 -3.10 2.71
N THR A 113 -2.52 -3.56 2.17
CA THR A 113 -3.49 -4.39 2.90
C THR A 113 -3.64 -5.80 2.34
N THR A 114 -3.07 -6.10 1.17
CA THR A 114 -3.05 -7.46 0.60
C THR A 114 -1.66 -8.06 0.70
N LEU A 115 -1.57 -9.39 0.78
CA LEU A 115 -0.29 -10.08 0.86
C LEU A 115 0.62 -9.72 -0.32
N LEU A 116 0.07 -9.73 -1.54
CA LEU A 116 0.81 -9.35 -2.76
C LEU A 116 1.37 -7.92 -2.66
N SER A 117 0.57 -6.96 -2.20
CA SER A 117 1.04 -5.59 -2.04
C SER A 117 2.09 -5.43 -0.94
N MET A 118 2.05 -6.25 0.12
CA MET A 118 3.04 -6.24 1.19
C MET A 118 4.40 -6.75 0.74
N VAL A 119 4.44 -7.80 -0.09
CA VAL A 119 5.69 -8.48 -0.48
C VAL A 119 6.26 -8.01 -1.81
N ASP A 120 5.45 -7.43 -2.69
CA ASP A 120 5.85 -7.00 -4.04
C ASP A 120 5.35 -5.61 -4.42
N GLY A 121 4.04 -5.39 -4.49
CA GLY A 121 3.42 -4.24 -5.14
C GLY A 121 3.75 -2.88 -4.52
N SER A 122 4.10 -2.81 -3.23
CA SER A 122 4.50 -1.56 -2.58
C SER A 122 5.98 -1.21 -2.76
N GLU A 123 6.80 -2.14 -3.28
CA GLU A 123 8.23 -1.95 -3.45
C GLU A 123 8.58 -1.52 -4.88
N GLY A 124 9.76 -0.92 -5.06
CA GLY A 124 10.29 -0.57 -6.37
C GLY A 124 9.81 0.75 -6.96
N GLY A 125 8.79 1.38 -6.36
CA GLY A 125 8.32 2.71 -6.76
C GLY A 125 7.62 2.76 -8.12
N LYS A 126 7.21 1.63 -8.68
CA LYS A 126 6.37 1.60 -9.88
C LYS A 126 4.97 2.06 -9.50
N THR A 127 4.47 3.05 -10.24
CA THR A 127 3.10 3.56 -10.08
C THR A 127 2.48 3.68 -11.45
N GLY A 128 1.16 3.54 -11.57
CA GLY A 128 0.58 3.66 -12.89
C GLY A 128 -0.89 3.33 -12.97
N ILE A 129 -1.43 3.64 -14.13
CA ILE A 129 -2.81 3.43 -14.50
C ILE A 129 -2.91 2.68 -15.82
N ASN A 130 -4.09 2.12 -16.05
CA ASN A 130 -4.43 1.45 -17.30
C ASN A 130 -4.93 2.49 -18.29
N PHE A 131 -4.59 2.32 -19.55
CA PHE A 131 -5.04 3.22 -20.60
C PHE A 131 -5.28 2.44 -21.89
N TYR A 132 -6.40 2.72 -22.54
CA TYR A 132 -6.78 2.14 -23.81
C TYR A 132 -6.69 0.60 -23.85
N GLY A 133 -7.17 -0.07 -22.79
CA GLY A 133 -7.16 -1.53 -22.66
C GLY A 133 -5.82 -2.15 -22.26
N THR A 134 -4.75 -1.35 -22.13
CA THR A 134 -3.42 -1.83 -21.74
C THR A 134 -3.17 -1.50 -20.26
N LYS A 135 -2.77 -2.54 -19.49
CA LYS A 135 -2.45 -2.39 -18.07
C LYS A 135 -1.12 -1.65 -17.87
N ASN A 136 -1.11 -0.73 -16.87
CA ASN A 136 0.09 -0.05 -16.37
C ASN A 136 0.92 0.67 -17.45
N ILE A 137 0.29 1.11 -18.54
CA ILE A 137 0.99 1.75 -19.67
C ILE A 137 1.36 3.21 -19.39
N ILE A 138 0.61 3.88 -18.52
CA ILE A 138 0.90 5.25 -18.08
C ILE A 138 1.29 5.20 -16.62
N GLY A 139 2.47 5.72 -16.28
CA GLY A 139 2.93 5.68 -14.91
C GLY A 139 4.24 6.40 -14.68
N THR A 140 4.72 6.32 -13.45
CA THR A 140 5.98 6.92 -13.02
C THR A 140 6.79 5.94 -12.17
N PHE A 141 8.09 6.21 -12.03
CA PHE A 141 8.94 5.55 -11.05
C PHE A 141 9.15 6.50 -9.87
N THR A 142 8.24 6.45 -8.89
CA THR A 142 8.27 7.33 -7.72
C THR A 142 8.09 6.52 -6.44
N LYS A 143 9.11 6.52 -5.58
CA LYS A 143 9.03 5.83 -4.30
C LYS A 143 8.13 6.61 -3.34
N PRO A 144 7.27 5.93 -2.55
CA PRO A 144 6.52 6.58 -1.50
C PRO A 144 7.48 7.08 -0.40
N ASN A 145 7.04 8.07 0.36
CA ASN A 145 7.80 8.63 1.49
C ASN A 145 7.92 7.63 2.64
N ALA A 146 6.92 6.77 2.82
CA ALA A 146 6.95 5.67 3.77
C ALA A 146 6.06 4.51 3.30
N ILE A 147 6.40 3.29 3.76
CA ILE A 147 5.57 2.10 3.59
C ILE A 147 5.36 1.48 4.96
N LEU A 148 4.12 1.49 5.43
CA LEU A 148 3.73 0.99 6.74
C LEU A 148 2.92 -0.29 6.57
N ARG A 149 3.46 -1.42 7.05
CA ARG A 149 2.85 -2.74 6.89
C ARG A 149 2.30 -3.23 8.22
N ASN A 150 1.08 -3.76 8.18
CA ASN A 150 0.46 -4.48 9.30
C ASN A 150 -0.06 -5.81 8.79
N VAL A 151 0.51 -6.90 9.29
CA VAL A 151 0.12 -8.27 8.91
C VAL A 151 -1.27 -8.65 9.43
N ASP A 152 -1.81 -7.95 10.43
CA ASP A 152 -3.17 -8.18 10.95
C ASP A 152 -4.23 -8.05 9.85
N PHE A 153 -4.00 -7.21 8.82
CA PHE A 153 -4.92 -7.09 7.69
C PHE A 153 -5.08 -8.39 6.89
N LEU A 154 -4.13 -9.33 7.00
CA LEU A 154 -4.21 -10.62 6.32
C LEU A 154 -5.32 -11.50 6.87
N SER A 155 -5.72 -11.34 8.14
CA SER A 155 -6.79 -12.12 8.78
C SER A 155 -8.16 -11.92 8.12
N SER A 156 -8.40 -10.75 7.52
CA SER A 156 -9.64 -10.42 6.79
C SER A 156 -9.54 -10.59 5.28
N LEU A 157 -8.35 -11.01 4.77
CA LEU A 157 -8.10 -11.10 3.34
C LEU A 157 -8.76 -12.36 2.74
N PRO A 158 -9.52 -12.25 1.63
CA PRO A 158 -10.08 -13.41 0.94
C PRO A 158 -9.00 -14.41 0.53
N GLN A 159 -9.30 -15.71 0.60
CA GLN A 159 -8.36 -16.78 0.28
C GLN A 159 -7.73 -16.64 -1.11
N THR A 160 -8.49 -16.17 -2.09
CA THR A 160 -7.98 -15.92 -3.46
C THR A 160 -6.88 -14.88 -3.49
N GLU A 161 -7.00 -13.82 -2.68
CA GLU A 161 -6.00 -12.77 -2.55
C GLU A 161 -4.77 -13.25 -1.77
N VAL A 162 -4.98 -14.11 -0.75
CA VAL A 162 -3.88 -14.77 -0.04
C VAL A 162 -3.08 -15.63 -1.02
N LEU A 163 -3.75 -16.48 -1.82
CA LEU A 163 -3.11 -17.34 -2.81
C LEU A 163 -2.35 -16.53 -3.87
N SER A 164 -2.90 -15.40 -4.30
CA SER A 164 -2.22 -14.51 -5.25
C SER A 164 -0.87 -14.01 -4.69
N GLY A 165 -0.86 -13.52 -3.44
CA GLY A 165 0.38 -13.10 -2.78
C GLY A 165 1.32 -14.27 -2.49
N TRP A 166 0.76 -15.43 -2.13
CA TRP A 166 1.53 -16.64 -1.84
C TRP A 166 2.29 -17.15 -3.07
N ALA A 167 1.68 -17.08 -4.25
CA ALA A 167 2.34 -17.43 -5.52
C ALA A 167 3.58 -16.56 -5.79
N GLU A 168 3.51 -15.27 -5.48
CA GLU A 168 4.66 -14.37 -5.60
C GLU A 168 5.77 -14.71 -4.60
N ILE A 169 5.41 -15.04 -3.37
CA ILE A 169 6.37 -15.48 -2.34
C ILE A 169 7.07 -16.79 -2.78
N ILE A 170 6.33 -17.76 -3.32
CA ILE A 170 6.91 -18.99 -3.88
C ILE A 170 7.90 -18.65 -5.00
N LYS A 171 7.52 -17.76 -5.91
CA LYS A 171 8.42 -17.28 -6.97
C LYS A 171 9.70 -16.69 -6.40
N HIS A 172 9.60 -15.86 -5.36
CA HIS A 172 10.78 -15.30 -4.69
C HIS A 172 11.63 -16.41 -4.05
N GLY A 173 11.02 -17.39 -3.40
CA GLY A 173 11.72 -18.54 -2.81
C GLY A 173 12.49 -19.36 -3.84
N ILE A 174 11.92 -19.60 -5.02
CA ILE A 174 12.59 -20.32 -6.13
C ILE A 174 13.78 -19.51 -6.67
N LEU A 175 13.62 -18.19 -6.78
CA LEU A 175 14.64 -17.31 -7.36
C LEU A 175 15.80 -16.99 -6.41
N GLN A 176 15.54 -16.93 -5.10
CA GLN A 176 16.54 -16.59 -4.07
C GLN A 176 17.27 -17.81 -3.50
N GLY A 177 16.61 -19.00 -3.49
CA GLY A 177 17.09 -20.18 -2.79
C GLY A 177 16.61 -20.24 -1.31
N SER A 178 17.37 -20.81 -0.40
CA SER A 178 16.95 -21.48 0.82
C SER A 178 15.98 -20.76 1.78
N VAL A 179 16.18 -19.49 2.14
CA VAL A 179 15.43 -18.90 3.29
C VAL A 179 13.92 -18.80 3.05
N ILE A 180 13.50 -18.10 1.99
CA ILE A 180 12.07 -17.95 1.70
C ILE A 180 11.47 -19.31 1.34
N TRP A 181 12.19 -20.14 0.56
CA TRP A 181 11.73 -21.49 0.19
C TRP A 181 11.49 -22.37 1.42
N ASP A 182 12.41 -22.37 2.38
CA ASP A 182 12.28 -23.17 3.62
C ASP A 182 11.09 -22.73 4.47
N MET A 183 10.75 -21.45 4.44
CA MET A 183 9.57 -20.94 5.11
C MET A 183 8.26 -21.41 4.47
N VAL A 184 8.19 -21.51 3.13
CA VAL A 184 6.91 -21.69 2.43
C VAL A 184 6.64 -23.12 1.93
N LYS A 185 7.65 -24.00 1.90
CA LYS A 185 7.54 -25.37 1.37
C LYS A 185 6.47 -26.24 2.03
N ASN A 186 6.08 -25.93 3.25
CA ASN A 186 5.07 -26.68 4.03
C ASN A 186 3.65 -26.08 3.88
N GLY A 187 3.46 -25.07 3.04
CA GLY A 187 2.17 -24.42 2.82
C GLY A 187 1.96 -23.14 3.63
N ILE A 188 0.74 -22.61 3.56
CA ILE A 188 0.35 -21.35 4.18
C ILE A 188 0.18 -21.58 5.70
N PRO A 189 0.84 -20.78 6.56
CA PRO A 189 0.70 -20.88 8.01
C PRO A 189 -0.66 -20.34 8.51
N SER A 190 -0.96 -20.57 9.79
CA SER A 190 -2.08 -19.90 10.44
C SER A 190 -1.89 -18.38 10.44
N PHE A 191 -2.98 -17.62 10.28
CA PHE A 191 -2.94 -16.16 10.39
C PHE A 191 -2.70 -15.67 11.82
N ASP A 192 -2.83 -16.54 12.83
CA ASP A 192 -2.52 -16.22 14.24
C ASP A 192 -1.01 -16.17 14.50
N ASP A 193 -0.18 -16.68 13.59
CA ASP A 193 1.28 -16.63 13.69
C ASP A 193 1.83 -15.30 13.12
N GLU A 194 1.58 -14.22 13.85
CA GLU A 194 2.00 -12.86 13.47
C GLU A 194 3.52 -12.77 13.25
N GLU A 195 4.31 -13.44 14.11
CA GLU A 195 5.78 -13.39 14.04
C GLU A 195 6.28 -14.04 12.75
N TYR A 196 5.69 -15.16 12.35
CA TYR A 196 6.01 -15.80 11.07
C TYR A 196 5.66 -14.90 9.87
N TRP A 197 4.47 -14.30 9.84
CA TRP A 197 4.05 -13.42 8.77
C TRP A 197 4.93 -12.18 8.66
N MET A 198 5.30 -11.56 9.78
CA MET A 198 6.21 -10.42 9.78
C MET A 198 7.59 -10.80 9.23
N GLU A 199 8.14 -11.93 9.63
CA GLU A 199 9.43 -12.40 9.13
C GLU A 199 9.36 -12.74 7.64
N LEU A 200 8.30 -13.43 7.19
CA LEU A 200 8.11 -13.77 5.79
C LEU A 200 8.04 -12.51 4.91
N VAL A 201 7.27 -11.51 5.30
CA VAL A 201 7.19 -10.22 4.60
C VAL A 201 8.56 -9.55 4.58
N ARG A 202 9.29 -9.55 5.70
CA ARG A 202 10.63 -8.96 5.82
C ARG A 202 11.62 -9.60 4.84
N GLN A 203 11.65 -10.92 4.75
CA GLN A 203 12.53 -11.66 3.84
C GLN A 203 12.23 -11.33 2.38
N ASN A 204 10.94 -11.25 2.01
CA ASN A 204 10.54 -10.89 0.65
C ASN A 204 10.95 -9.46 0.28
N ILE A 205 10.81 -8.49 1.20
CA ILE A 205 11.26 -7.11 0.99
C ILE A 205 12.78 -7.04 0.80
N GLN A 206 13.55 -7.78 1.60
CA GLN A 206 15.01 -7.83 1.45
C GLN A 206 15.40 -8.36 0.07
N PHE A 207 14.77 -9.43 -0.39
CA PHE A 207 15.00 -9.97 -1.72
C PHE A 207 14.75 -8.92 -2.82
N LYS A 208 13.66 -8.16 -2.74
CA LYS A 208 13.33 -7.10 -3.72
C LYS A 208 14.33 -5.95 -3.74
N LYS A 209 14.97 -5.62 -2.62
CA LYS A 209 15.95 -4.52 -2.53
C LYS A 209 17.31 -4.86 -3.12
N ILE A 210 17.63 -6.13 -3.29
CA ILE A 210 18.91 -6.59 -3.85
C ILE A 210 18.88 -6.61 -5.39
N ARG A 211 17.72 -6.53 -5.99
CA ARG A 211 17.50 -6.51 -7.45
C ARG A 211 17.11 -5.12 -7.95
#